data_89935b2b6d44b9db6b820187d86dfc23
#
_entry.id   89935b2b6d44b9db6b820187d86dfc23
#
_cell.length_a   1.000
_cell.length_b   1.000
_cell.length_c   1.000
_cell.angle_alpha   90.00
_cell.angle_beta   90.00
_cell.angle_gamma   90.00
#
_symmetry.space_group_name_H-M   'P 1'
#
loop_
_entity.id
_entity.type
_entity.pdbx_description
1 polymer ?
#
loop_
_entity_poly.entity_id
_entity_poly.type
_entity_poly.pdbx_seq_one_letter_code
_entity_poly.pdbx_strand_id
1 'polypeptide(L)'
;MLKMLVADDDRLLRESISQLIDLKKHGIEVCALARSGDEVLSLLRKFCPDILLTDIEMPGPNGIALLRAVSEAKIPCKVIFLSAYSKFSYAQDAVRYGAFGYLLKPVNEEHLIQTVTACREEILASNKERLALRQCERFQADSLENDLKVLLLAEKSVQADLPGACLGTSRSPCCPGARS
;
A
#
# COMPACT_ATOMS: atom_id res chain seq x y z
N MET A 1 11.45 11.18 4.68
CA MET A 1 10.51 12.32 4.55
C MET A 1 9.32 11.85 3.75
N LEU A 2 8.11 12.24 4.14
CA LEU A 2 6.91 11.97 3.34
C LEU A 2 6.77 13.02 2.23
N LYS A 3 6.26 12.59 1.08
CA LYS A 3 6.04 13.44 -0.08
C LYS A 3 4.63 13.99 -0.06
N MET A 4 4.48 15.30 -0.25
CA MET A 4 3.20 15.97 -0.35
C MET A 4 3.04 16.62 -1.73
N LEU A 5 1.89 16.39 -2.36
CA LEU A 5 1.44 17.08 -3.56
C LEU A 5 0.43 18.15 -3.14
N VAL A 6 0.62 19.38 -3.59
CA VAL A 6 -0.30 20.49 -3.33
C VAL A 6 -1.02 20.87 -4.61
N ALA A 7 -2.36 20.89 -4.56
CA ALA A 7 -3.21 21.20 -5.70
C ALA A 7 -4.21 22.31 -5.33
N ASP A 8 -4.20 23.38 -6.09
CA ASP A 8 -5.10 24.52 -5.96
C ASP A 8 -5.04 25.32 -7.26
N ASP A 9 -6.10 25.97 -7.68
CA ASP A 9 -6.07 26.86 -8.84
C ASP A 9 -5.42 28.22 -8.52
N ASP A 10 -5.45 28.63 -7.25
CA ASP A 10 -4.74 29.83 -6.78
C ASP A 10 -3.23 29.59 -6.67
N ARG A 11 -2.48 30.27 -7.56
CA ARG A 11 -1.03 30.21 -7.60
C ARG A 11 -0.38 30.70 -6.30
N LEU A 12 -0.91 31.79 -5.73
CA LEU A 12 -0.31 32.41 -4.55
C LEU A 12 -0.43 31.48 -3.35
N LEU A 13 -1.56 30.80 -3.20
CA LEU A 13 -1.76 29.84 -2.13
C LEU A 13 -0.81 28.62 -2.28
N ARG A 14 -0.66 28.08 -3.49
CA ARG A 14 0.30 26.99 -3.74
C ARG A 14 1.74 27.38 -3.39
N GLU A 15 2.18 28.57 -3.83
CA GLU A 15 3.52 29.08 -3.53
C GLU A 15 3.70 29.36 -2.03
N SER A 16 2.70 29.95 -1.36
CA SER A 16 2.69 30.14 0.09
C SER A 16 2.91 28.84 0.84
N ILE A 17 2.12 27.82 0.55
CA ILE A 17 2.24 26.52 1.23
C ILE A 17 3.60 25.88 0.98
N SER A 18 4.14 25.99 -0.23
CA SER A 18 5.40 25.35 -0.61
C SER A 18 6.66 26.05 -0.13
N GLN A 19 6.62 27.38 0.03
CA GLN A 19 7.80 28.20 0.28
C GLN A 19 7.82 28.85 1.66
N LEU A 20 6.65 29.30 2.17
CA LEU A 20 6.57 30.05 3.43
C LEU A 20 6.43 29.12 4.62
N ILE A 21 5.83 27.96 4.44
CA ILE A 21 5.63 27.00 5.52
C ILE A 21 6.78 25.99 5.52
N ASP A 22 7.55 25.98 6.61
CA ASP A 22 8.71 25.07 6.74
C ASP A 22 8.27 23.63 7.08
N LEU A 23 7.58 23.00 6.13
CA LEU A 23 7.10 21.64 6.25
C LEU A 23 8.22 20.60 6.40
N LYS A 24 9.44 20.96 5.95
CA LYS A 24 10.60 20.07 6.07
C LYS A 24 10.99 19.81 7.51
N LYS A 25 10.84 20.79 8.42
CA LYS A 25 11.02 20.60 9.86
C LYS A 25 10.07 19.54 10.43
N HIS A 26 8.91 19.38 9.82
CA HIS A 26 7.90 18.40 10.22
C HIS A 26 8.04 17.07 9.44
N GLY A 27 9.14 16.87 8.71
CA GLY A 27 9.43 15.64 7.97
C GLY A 27 8.59 15.44 6.71
N ILE A 28 8.07 16.53 6.12
CA ILE A 28 7.24 16.54 4.92
C ILE A 28 7.92 17.39 3.85
N GLU A 29 7.93 16.89 2.61
CA GLU A 29 8.50 17.57 1.46
C GLU A 29 7.42 17.77 0.38
N VAL A 30 7.25 18.99 -0.09
CA VAL A 30 6.38 19.28 -1.24
C VAL A 30 7.10 18.80 -2.50
N CYS A 31 6.63 17.72 -3.09
CA CYS A 31 7.25 17.09 -4.25
C CYS A 31 6.74 17.65 -5.58
N ALA A 32 5.54 18.21 -5.61
CA ALA A 32 4.94 18.81 -6.80
C ALA A 32 3.79 19.76 -6.46
N LEU A 33 3.51 20.68 -7.38
CA LEU A 33 2.40 21.61 -7.36
C LEU A 33 1.51 21.36 -8.58
N ALA A 34 0.20 21.35 -8.41
CA ALA A 34 -0.79 21.19 -9.48
C ALA A 34 -1.79 22.35 -9.46
N ARG A 35 -2.25 22.78 -10.64
CA ARG A 35 -3.24 23.84 -10.80
C ARG A 35 -4.62 23.31 -11.23
N SER A 36 -4.73 22.01 -11.48
CA SER A 36 -5.94 21.37 -11.97
C SER A 36 -5.97 19.90 -11.56
N GLY A 37 -7.17 19.31 -11.56
CA GLY A 37 -7.34 17.89 -11.28
C GLY A 37 -6.64 16.96 -12.26
N ASP A 38 -6.54 17.37 -13.55
CA ASP A 38 -5.84 16.57 -14.57
C ASP A 38 -4.33 16.51 -14.29
N GLU A 39 -3.74 17.64 -13.86
CA GLU A 39 -2.35 17.66 -13.42
C GLU A 39 -2.15 16.77 -12.19
N VAL A 40 -3.07 16.81 -11.22
CA VAL A 40 -2.99 15.96 -10.02
C VAL A 40 -2.92 14.49 -10.42
N LEU A 41 -3.83 14.00 -11.30
CA LEU A 41 -3.82 12.61 -11.73
C LEU A 41 -2.51 12.18 -12.40
N SER A 42 -1.91 13.07 -13.17
CA SER A 42 -0.62 12.84 -13.82
C SER A 42 0.53 12.78 -12.79
N LEU A 43 0.53 13.73 -11.84
CA LEU A 43 1.56 13.86 -10.82
C LEU A 43 1.47 12.78 -9.73
N LEU A 44 0.26 12.31 -9.39
CA LEU A 44 0.05 11.17 -8.49
C LEU A 44 0.79 9.92 -9.01
N ARG A 45 0.69 9.64 -10.31
CA ARG A 45 1.38 8.50 -10.93
C ARG A 45 2.90 8.68 -10.98
N LYS A 46 3.36 9.91 -11.21
CA LYS A 46 4.79 10.23 -11.38
C LYS A 46 5.55 10.25 -10.07
N PHE A 47 4.99 10.87 -9.04
CA PHE A 47 5.70 11.15 -7.79
C PHE A 47 5.30 10.21 -6.65
N CYS A 48 4.16 9.50 -6.77
CA CYS A 48 3.60 8.63 -5.73
C CYS A 48 3.63 9.32 -4.35
N PRO A 49 2.93 10.48 -4.19
CA PRO A 49 2.94 11.21 -2.94
C PRO A 49 2.20 10.44 -1.84
N ASP A 50 2.64 10.63 -0.61
CA ASP A 50 2.00 10.07 0.58
C ASP A 50 0.79 10.90 1.02
N ILE A 51 0.83 12.21 0.73
CA ILE A 51 -0.21 13.18 1.10
C ILE A 51 -0.60 13.99 -0.14
N LEU A 52 -1.88 14.13 -0.39
CA LEU A 52 -2.46 15.05 -1.36
C LEU A 52 -3.21 16.14 -0.59
N LEU A 53 -2.72 17.36 -0.65
CA LEU A 53 -3.42 18.56 -0.17
C LEU A 53 -4.08 19.21 -1.39
N THR A 54 -5.40 19.23 -1.47
CA THR A 54 -6.12 19.67 -2.67
C THR A 54 -7.29 20.58 -2.38
N ASP A 55 -7.45 21.63 -3.20
CA ASP A 55 -8.73 22.34 -3.22
C ASP A 55 -9.84 21.40 -3.72
N ILE A 56 -11.04 21.65 -3.28
CA ILE A 56 -12.24 20.94 -3.75
C ILE A 56 -12.66 21.48 -5.11
N GLU A 57 -12.68 22.79 -5.28
CA GLU A 57 -13.14 23.45 -6.50
C GLU A 57 -11.94 23.90 -7.35
N MET A 58 -11.60 23.16 -8.39
CA MET A 58 -10.56 23.51 -9.36
C MET A 58 -10.89 22.99 -10.76
N PRO A 59 -10.24 23.50 -11.82
CA PRO A 59 -10.46 23.04 -13.19
C PRO A 59 -10.19 21.54 -13.36
N GLY A 60 -11.00 20.90 -14.22
CA GLY A 60 -10.94 19.46 -14.45
C GLY A 60 -11.68 18.67 -13.37
N PRO A 61 -11.21 17.45 -13.04
CA PRO A 61 -11.74 16.68 -11.93
C PRO A 61 -11.58 17.45 -10.61
N ASN A 62 -12.68 17.65 -9.89
CA ASN A 62 -12.66 18.33 -8.59
C ASN A 62 -12.02 17.44 -7.50
N GLY A 63 -11.72 18.05 -6.32
CA GLY A 63 -11.07 17.34 -5.22
C GLY A 63 -11.81 16.08 -4.77
N ILE A 64 -13.14 16.07 -4.77
CA ILE A 64 -13.95 14.90 -4.41
C ILE A 64 -13.78 13.78 -5.45
N ALA A 65 -13.77 14.12 -6.74
CA ALA A 65 -13.51 13.13 -7.80
C ALA A 65 -12.08 12.55 -7.69
N LEU A 66 -11.10 13.36 -7.31
CA LEU A 66 -9.74 12.91 -7.04
C LEU A 66 -9.66 11.95 -5.85
N LEU A 67 -10.31 12.28 -4.72
CA LEU A 67 -10.39 11.40 -3.57
C LEU A 67 -10.98 10.04 -3.94
N ARG A 68 -12.06 10.07 -4.70
CA ARG A 68 -12.72 8.85 -5.18
C ARG A 68 -11.78 8.02 -6.07
N ALA A 69 -11.10 8.65 -7.01
CA ALA A 69 -10.13 7.98 -7.88
C ALA A 69 -8.96 7.36 -7.07
N VAL A 70 -8.44 8.07 -6.06
CA VAL A 70 -7.39 7.57 -5.16
C VAL A 70 -7.89 6.35 -4.37
N SER A 71 -9.12 6.41 -3.84
CA SER A 71 -9.74 5.33 -3.07
C SER A 71 -10.01 4.08 -3.93
N GLU A 72 -10.62 4.26 -5.12
CA GLU A 72 -10.94 3.16 -6.06
C GLU A 72 -9.66 2.48 -6.58
N ALA A 73 -8.62 3.27 -6.88
CA ALA A 73 -7.32 2.76 -7.31
C ALA A 73 -6.47 2.20 -6.16
N LYS A 74 -6.94 2.27 -4.90
CA LYS A 74 -6.21 1.85 -3.70
C LYS A 74 -4.79 2.45 -3.60
N ILE A 75 -4.66 3.69 -4.05
CA ILE A 75 -3.38 4.41 -3.95
C ILE A 75 -3.14 4.74 -2.47
N PRO A 76 -1.97 4.40 -1.91
CA PRO A 76 -1.65 4.68 -0.50
C PRO A 76 -1.31 6.16 -0.29
N CYS A 77 -2.28 7.04 -0.59
CA CYS A 77 -2.16 8.49 -0.48
C CYS A 77 -3.30 9.02 0.39
N LYS A 78 -2.97 9.76 1.43
CA LYS A 78 -3.96 10.44 2.28
C LYS A 78 -4.35 11.76 1.65
N VAL A 79 -5.64 12.06 1.61
CA VAL A 79 -6.17 13.28 0.99
C VAL A 79 -6.65 14.24 2.08
N ILE A 80 -6.17 15.48 2.01
CA ILE A 80 -6.59 16.60 2.87
C ILE A 80 -7.19 17.66 1.96
N PHE A 81 -8.38 18.12 2.27
CA PHE A 81 -9.06 19.15 1.50
C PHE A 81 -8.78 20.55 2.01
N LEU A 82 -8.62 21.46 1.05
CA LEU A 82 -8.74 22.91 1.25
C LEU A 82 -10.07 23.36 0.66
N SER A 83 -10.79 24.22 1.34
CA SER A 83 -12.08 24.73 0.82
C SER A 83 -12.37 26.13 1.27
N ALA A 84 -12.83 26.96 0.33
CA ALA A 84 -13.34 28.30 0.62
C ALA A 84 -14.75 28.25 1.25
N TYR A 85 -15.43 27.13 1.17
CA TYR A 85 -16.82 27.00 1.56
C TYR A 85 -17.01 25.94 2.64
N SER A 86 -17.79 26.30 3.66
CA SER A 86 -18.31 25.37 4.67
C SER A 86 -19.52 24.57 4.15
N LYS A 87 -19.57 24.22 2.85
CA LYS A 87 -20.68 23.43 2.31
C LYS A 87 -20.69 22.07 2.99
N PHE A 88 -21.72 21.83 3.77
CA PHE A 88 -21.91 20.60 4.52
C PHE A 88 -21.86 19.34 3.64
N SER A 89 -22.31 19.44 2.37
CA SER A 89 -22.25 18.35 1.41
C SER A 89 -20.80 17.88 1.13
N TYR A 90 -19.85 18.80 0.99
CA TYR A 90 -18.45 18.44 0.74
C TYR A 90 -17.79 17.77 1.94
N ALA A 91 -18.15 18.23 3.15
CA ALA A 91 -17.68 17.58 4.37
C ALA A 91 -18.25 16.15 4.51
N GLN A 92 -19.51 15.93 4.15
CA GLN A 92 -20.10 14.60 4.12
C GLN A 92 -19.41 13.67 3.12
N ASP A 93 -19.18 14.16 1.90
CA ASP A 93 -18.48 13.38 0.87
C ASP A 93 -17.03 13.08 1.28
N ALA A 94 -16.33 14.04 1.88
CA ALA A 94 -14.99 13.85 2.41
C ALA A 94 -14.93 12.71 3.43
N VAL A 95 -15.86 12.68 4.38
CA VAL A 95 -15.97 11.61 5.38
C VAL A 95 -16.34 10.28 4.71
N ARG A 96 -17.31 10.28 3.80
CA ARG A 96 -17.78 9.08 3.11
C ARG A 96 -16.69 8.35 2.32
N TYR A 97 -15.83 9.12 1.65
CA TYR A 97 -14.73 8.58 0.84
C TYR A 97 -13.40 8.48 1.57
N GLY A 98 -13.37 8.78 2.89
CA GLY A 98 -12.20 8.57 3.73
C GLY A 98 -11.10 9.61 3.54
N ALA A 99 -11.47 10.88 3.32
CA ALA A 99 -10.50 11.98 3.42
C ALA A 99 -9.92 12.03 4.83
N PHE A 100 -8.62 12.32 4.93
CA PHE A 100 -7.95 12.43 6.22
C PHE A 100 -8.35 13.71 6.97
N GLY A 101 -8.47 14.82 6.25
CA GLY A 101 -8.74 16.11 6.85
C GLY A 101 -9.44 17.09 5.92
N TYR A 102 -9.95 18.15 6.53
CA TYR A 102 -10.65 19.24 5.86
C TYR A 102 -10.24 20.57 6.49
N LEU A 103 -9.68 21.48 5.71
CA LEU A 103 -9.21 22.78 6.13
C LEU A 103 -9.97 23.90 5.42
N LEU A 104 -10.39 24.90 6.17
CA LEU A 104 -11.08 26.07 5.60
C LEU A 104 -10.07 27.12 5.14
N LYS A 105 -10.32 27.75 4.00
CA LYS A 105 -9.65 28.96 3.55
C LYS A 105 -10.26 30.19 4.25
N PRO A 106 -9.45 31.19 4.68
CA PRO A 106 -8.00 31.28 4.51
C PRO A 106 -7.26 30.27 5.39
N VAL A 107 -6.23 29.63 4.80
CA VAL A 107 -5.47 28.58 5.46
C VAL A 107 -4.65 29.18 6.61
N ASN A 108 -4.94 28.74 7.82
CA ASN A 108 -4.11 29.04 8.97
C ASN A 108 -2.89 28.10 8.98
N GLU A 109 -1.69 28.69 9.05
CA GLU A 109 -0.42 27.94 9.02
C GLU A 109 -0.34 26.90 10.15
N GLU A 110 -0.68 27.31 11.37
CA GLU A 110 -0.62 26.42 12.54
C GLU A 110 -1.57 25.22 12.38
N HIS A 111 -2.79 25.45 11.90
CA HIS A 111 -3.79 24.41 11.69
C HIS A 111 -3.37 23.48 10.53
N LEU A 112 -2.75 24.00 9.47
CA LEU A 112 -2.20 23.19 8.40
C LEU A 112 -1.08 22.30 8.93
N ILE A 113 -0.12 22.85 9.67
CA ILE A 113 1.00 22.09 10.27
C ILE A 113 0.46 20.97 11.18
N GLN A 114 -0.49 21.28 12.06
CA GLN A 114 -1.11 20.28 12.94
C GLN A 114 -1.76 19.15 12.14
N THR A 115 -2.54 19.48 11.11
CA THR A 115 -3.24 18.49 10.29
C THR A 115 -2.28 17.60 9.50
N VAL A 116 -1.26 18.18 8.85
CA VAL A 116 -0.29 17.39 8.07
C VAL A 116 0.62 16.57 8.98
N THR A 117 0.93 17.04 10.18
CA THR A 117 1.71 16.28 11.16
C THR A 117 0.92 15.07 11.67
N ALA A 118 -0.35 15.26 12.02
CA ALA A 118 -1.24 14.15 12.40
C ALA A 118 -1.37 13.11 11.27
N CYS A 119 -1.53 13.59 10.03
CA CYS A 119 -1.57 12.73 8.85
C CYS A 119 -0.27 11.90 8.70
N ARG A 120 0.88 12.54 8.88
CA ARG A 120 2.18 11.88 8.85
C ARG A 120 2.28 10.77 9.90
N GLU A 121 1.86 11.04 11.13
CA GLU A 121 1.90 10.06 12.22
C GLU A 121 1.04 8.83 11.91
N GLU A 122 -0.17 9.01 11.38
CA GLU A 122 -1.04 7.91 10.96
C GLU A 122 -0.41 7.08 9.83
N ILE A 123 0.18 7.72 8.82
CA ILE A 123 0.88 7.03 7.73
C ILE A 123 2.04 6.19 8.29
N LEU A 124 2.83 6.74 9.20
CA LEU A 124 3.96 6.03 9.80
C LEU A 124 3.51 4.86 10.68
N ALA A 125 2.44 5.01 11.44
CA ALA A 125 1.85 3.94 12.24
C ALA A 125 1.35 2.79 11.36
N SER A 126 0.55 3.10 10.34
CA SER A 126 0.04 2.10 9.37
C SER A 126 1.16 1.37 8.64
N ASN A 127 2.25 2.07 8.30
CA ASN A 127 3.40 1.45 7.65
C ASN A 127 4.14 0.49 8.59
N LYS A 128 4.26 0.81 9.89
CA LYS A 128 4.85 -0.09 10.89
C LYS A 128 4.03 -1.38 11.04
N GLU A 129 2.71 -1.26 11.15
CA GLU A 129 1.82 -2.42 11.24
C GLU A 129 1.92 -3.33 10.02
N ARG A 130 1.91 -2.74 8.82
CA ARG A 130 2.07 -3.51 7.56
C ARG A 130 3.42 -4.21 7.48
N LEU A 131 4.48 -3.59 7.98
CA LEU A 131 5.81 -4.20 8.02
C LEU A 131 5.86 -5.37 9.00
N ALA A 132 5.29 -5.21 10.20
CA ALA A 132 5.20 -6.25 11.21
C ALA A 132 4.39 -7.47 10.71
N LEU A 133 3.24 -7.23 10.07
CA LEU A 133 2.43 -8.29 9.46
C LEU A 133 3.22 -9.08 8.40
N ARG A 134 3.91 -8.38 7.48
CA ARG A 134 4.74 -9.04 6.45
C ARG A 134 5.90 -9.85 7.05
N GLN A 135 6.45 -9.40 8.16
CA GLN A 135 7.50 -10.17 8.86
C GLN A 135 6.93 -11.44 9.48
N CYS A 136 5.76 -11.36 10.14
CA CYS A 136 5.07 -12.53 10.68
C CYS A 136 4.71 -13.55 9.59
N GLU A 137 4.18 -13.09 8.45
CA GLU A 137 3.85 -13.96 7.31
C GLU A 137 5.10 -14.68 6.74
N ARG A 138 6.23 -13.97 6.64
CA ARG A 138 7.50 -14.59 6.22
C ARG A 138 8.00 -15.63 7.22
N PHE A 139 7.96 -15.34 8.51
CA PHE A 139 8.35 -16.29 9.55
C PHE A 139 7.51 -17.56 9.51
N GLN A 140 6.19 -17.43 9.30
CA GLN A 140 5.30 -18.58 9.16
C GLN A 140 5.60 -19.40 7.89
N ALA A 141 5.86 -18.74 6.76
CA ALA A 141 6.20 -19.40 5.52
C ALA A 141 7.53 -20.17 5.64
N ASP A 142 8.56 -19.56 6.23
CA ASP A 142 9.89 -20.19 6.45
C ASP A 142 9.78 -21.39 7.41
N SER A 143 8.93 -21.29 8.45
CA SER A 143 8.68 -22.40 9.39
C SER A 143 8.03 -23.58 8.69
N LEU A 144 6.97 -23.34 7.90
CA LEU A 144 6.29 -24.39 7.14
C LEU A 144 7.22 -25.06 6.10
N GLU A 145 8.09 -24.28 5.45
CA GLU A 145 9.05 -24.81 4.49
C GLU A 145 10.12 -25.70 5.18
N ASN A 146 10.55 -25.32 6.37
CA ASN A 146 11.46 -26.13 7.19
C ASN A 146 10.79 -27.42 7.68
N ASP A 147 9.55 -27.37 8.16
CA ASP A 147 8.79 -28.54 8.59
C ASP A 147 8.56 -29.52 7.43
N LEU A 148 8.24 -29.02 6.25
CA LEU A 148 8.13 -29.85 5.01
C LEU A 148 9.46 -30.51 4.64
N LYS A 149 10.58 -29.78 4.74
CA LYS A 149 11.91 -30.34 4.48
C LYS A 149 12.25 -31.47 5.46
N VAL A 150 11.95 -31.30 6.73
CA VAL A 150 12.17 -32.33 7.77
C VAL A 150 11.33 -33.57 7.49
N LEU A 151 10.05 -33.42 7.11
CA LEU A 151 9.16 -34.54 6.77
C LEU A 151 9.65 -35.28 5.52
N LEU A 152 10.06 -34.59 4.48
CA LEU A 152 10.59 -35.18 3.24
C LEU A 152 11.92 -35.92 3.47
N LEU A 153 12.75 -35.44 4.40
CA LEU A 153 13.99 -36.13 4.78
C LEU A 153 13.71 -37.39 5.63
N ALA A 154 12.70 -37.34 6.50
CA ALA A 154 12.26 -38.49 7.29
C ALA A 154 11.68 -39.60 6.41
N GLU A 155 10.89 -39.29 5.39
CA GLU A 155 10.38 -40.28 4.42
C GLU A 155 11.51 -40.95 3.62
N LYS A 156 12.57 -40.22 3.23
CA LYS A 156 13.71 -40.78 2.55
C LYS A 156 14.54 -41.72 3.42
N SER A 157 14.63 -41.45 4.74
CA SER A 157 15.34 -42.33 5.66
C SER A 157 14.60 -43.66 5.92
N VAL A 158 13.26 -43.62 5.97
CA VAL A 158 12.41 -44.82 6.15
C VAL A 158 12.48 -45.74 4.92
N GLN A 159 12.67 -45.19 3.72
CA GLN A 159 12.80 -45.97 2.47
C GLN A 159 14.17 -46.59 2.28
N ALA A 160 15.19 -46.11 3.01
CA ALA A 160 16.56 -46.67 2.95
C ALA A 160 16.75 -47.91 3.84
N ASP A 161 15.86 -48.16 4.84
CA ASP A 161 15.96 -49.25 5.80
C ASP A 161 15.09 -50.49 5.46
N LEU A 162 14.56 -50.62 4.24
CA LEU A 162 13.92 -51.85 3.83
C LEU A 162 15.00 -52.86 3.38
N PRO A 163 15.25 -53.93 4.17
CA PRO A 163 16.19 -54.98 3.77
C PRO A 163 15.64 -55.68 2.53
N GLY A 164 16.49 -55.78 1.49
CA GLY A 164 16.18 -56.42 0.25
C GLY A 164 15.63 -57.83 0.47
N ALA A 165 14.38 -58.05 0.14
CA ALA A 165 13.80 -59.37 0.02
C ALA A 165 14.51 -60.09 -1.13
N CYS A 166 15.37 -60.99 -0.76
CA CYS A 166 15.99 -61.96 -1.67
C CYS A 166 14.90 -62.77 -2.36
N LEU A 167 14.66 -62.51 -3.61
CA LEU A 167 13.93 -63.44 -4.49
C LEU A 167 14.89 -64.62 -4.79
N GLY A 168 14.71 -65.67 -3.98
CA GLY A 168 15.35 -66.96 -4.21
C GLY A 168 14.88 -67.57 -5.55
N THR A 169 15.86 -67.77 -6.37
CA THR A 169 15.77 -68.65 -7.56
C THR A 169 15.47 -70.08 -7.14
N SER A 170 14.39 -70.68 -7.60
CA SER A 170 14.26 -72.14 -7.67
C SER A 170 13.68 -72.53 -9.03
N ARG A 171 14.57 -72.90 -9.87
CA ARG A 171 14.65 -74.08 -10.76
C ARG A 171 13.30 -74.74 -11.12
N SER A 172 13.12 -74.78 -12.45
CA SER A 172 12.34 -75.77 -13.19
C SER A 172 12.74 -77.17 -12.86
N PRO A 173 11.88 -78.13 -13.07
CA PRO A 173 12.27 -79.13 -14.06
C PRO A 173 11.16 -79.53 -15.09
N CYS A 174 11.67 -79.69 -16.34
CA CYS A 174 11.36 -80.69 -17.36
C CYS A 174 9.97 -81.28 -17.51
N CYS A 175 9.57 -81.18 -18.74
CA CYS A 175 8.76 -82.08 -19.63
C CYS A 175 8.79 -83.60 -19.29
N PRO A 176 7.95 -84.48 -19.90
CA PRO A 176 7.51 -84.43 -21.30
C PRO A 176 6.12 -85.06 -21.61
N GLY A 177 5.71 -84.90 -22.82
CA GLY A 177 5.16 -86.00 -23.58
C GLY A 177 3.65 -86.05 -23.82
N ALA A 178 3.31 -85.92 -25.04
CA ALA A 178 2.65 -86.88 -25.95
C ALA A 178 1.13 -86.77 -26.17
N ARG A 179 0.83 -86.44 -27.38
CA ARG A 179 -0.11 -87.10 -28.31
C ARG A 179 -1.61 -87.12 -27.93
N SER A 180 -2.41 -86.47 -28.62
CA SER A 180 -3.24 -86.94 -29.79
C SER A 180 -3.90 -85.72 -30.40
#